data_f92f83d354824f589165bc814ec7ccc3
#
_entry.id   f92f83d354824f589165bc814ec7ccc3
#
_cell.length_a   1.000
_cell.length_b   1.000
_cell.length_c   1.000
_cell.angle_alpha   90.00
_cell.angle_beta   90.00
_cell.angle_gamma   90.00
#
_symmetry.space_group_name_H-M   'P 1'
#
loop_
_entity.id
_entity.type
_entity.pdbx_description
1 polymer ?
#
loop_
_entity_poly.entity_id
_entity_poly.type
_entity_poly.pdbx_seq_one_letter_code
_entity_poly.pdbx_strand_id
1 'polypeptide(L)'
;MKILLVQAYLGRREAFPVYPLGLAYISTALYGKGHEVQIFDPNITTNPYDDLREYVSSFNPDIVGISLRNIDNQYRIAPFYYYTYFQRVLEIIKKKDPGIKVVVGGAGFSMFAEKIMQRNLSIDFGLYLEGEESFPELLENLNKPDSVSGIYFRRKGEVLFTGYRPLPDFRKLSIPQRDFIDISPYLDHLESLGIQTKRGCPLKCTYCNYPQLSGNKVRIREVKSVCDEIEYLIKQFGIKQFMFSDGVFNMPLNHAKEICEEIIKRNLKVKWSAWMEIKHAKKDFLLLAMKAGCISLTFSPDGVSQNALDGLQKELREKDVKDSLNLFISDKNIRNLNVTYSVFVNPPGETFLGFLKTIIFFIKAKLYLYGRGNVFLNWIRLEPETKALQYGIEKGDINKDIELLPDNEKGLRKLFYSNSPVKYLDFLIIATFRFLLLLKIILIKLGLKRPKIIDVDEKEDKYGRD
;
A
#
# COMPACT_ATOMS: atom_id res chain seq x y z
N MET A 1 8.08 -11.61 26.88
CA MET A 1 9.14 -10.81 26.24
C MET A 1 8.60 -9.42 25.95
N LYS A 2 9.47 -8.41 25.93
CA LYS A 2 9.18 -7.07 25.45
C LYS A 2 9.45 -6.97 23.96
N ILE A 3 8.46 -6.60 23.18
CA ILE A 3 8.53 -6.56 21.72
C ILE A 3 8.18 -5.15 21.23
N LEU A 4 9.13 -4.51 20.57
CA LEU A 4 8.88 -3.25 19.87
C LEU A 4 8.62 -3.52 18.41
N LEU A 5 7.46 -3.11 17.90
CA LEU A 5 7.15 -3.15 16.48
C LEU A 5 7.36 -1.76 15.87
N VAL A 6 8.12 -1.68 14.79
CA VAL A 6 8.49 -0.42 14.12
C VAL A 6 7.94 -0.43 12.72
N GLN A 7 7.16 0.61 12.35
CA GLN A 7 6.85 0.87 10.96
C GLN A 7 8.10 1.40 10.26
N ALA A 8 8.41 0.90 9.07
CA ALA A 8 9.55 1.41 8.33
C ALA A 8 9.39 2.91 8.04
N TYR A 9 10.44 3.69 8.32
CA TYR A 9 10.44 5.11 8.03
C TYR A 9 10.46 5.34 6.51
N LEU A 10 9.62 6.23 6.03
CA LEU A 10 9.49 6.56 4.60
C LEU A 10 10.47 7.65 4.14
N GLY A 11 11.25 8.22 5.06
CA GLY A 11 12.25 9.26 4.74
C GLY A 11 11.68 10.64 4.44
N ARG A 12 10.37 10.79 4.54
CA ARG A 12 9.65 12.06 4.32
C ARG A 12 8.29 12.02 4.99
N ARG A 13 7.76 13.21 5.26
CA ARG A 13 6.35 13.30 5.65
C ARG A 13 5.46 13.12 4.42
N GLU A 14 4.57 12.17 4.49
CA GLU A 14 3.49 12.02 3.51
C GLU A 14 2.39 13.08 3.75
N ALA A 15 1.49 13.25 2.78
CA ALA A 15 0.38 14.21 2.89
C ALA A 15 -0.52 13.94 4.11
N PHE A 16 -0.54 12.70 4.58
CA PHE A 16 -1.19 12.24 5.81
C PHE A 16 -0.52 10.94 6.28
N PRO A 17 -0.46 10.70 7.60
CA PRO A 17 0.09 9.46 8.13
C PRO A 17 -0.85 8.29 7.84
N VAL A 18 -0.29 7.10 7.63
CA VAL A 18 -1.05 5.87 7.43
C VAL A 18 -0.85 4.95 8.62
N TYR A 19 -1.94 4.67 9.33
CA TYR A 19 -1.93 3.79 10.48
C TYR A 19 -1.36 2.40 10.14
N PRO A 20 -0.43 1.87 10.94
CA PRO A 20 0.24 0.61 10.67
C PRO A 20 -0.66 -0.61 10.95
N LEU A 21 -1.72 -0.79 10.15
CA LEU A 21 -2.73 -1.83 10.36
C LEU A 21 -2.15 -3.24 10.46
N GLY A 22 -1.15 -3.56 9.62
CA GLY A 22 -0.47 -4.86 9.69
C GLY A 22 0.22 -5.09 11.04
N LEU A 23 0.84 -4.05 11.60
CA LEU A 23 1.44 -4.13 12.93
C LEU A 23 0.38 -4.26 14.03
N ALA A 24 -0.80 -3.66 13.88
CA ALA A 24 -1.89 -3.83 14.84
C ALA A 24 -2.39 -5.30 14.89
N TYR A 25 -2.49 -5.98 13.74
CA TYR A 25 -2.80 -7.41 13.72
C TYR A 25 -1.69 -8.24 14.41
N ILE A 26 -0.43 -7.96 14.10
CA ILE A 26 0.73 -8.62 14.73
C ILE A 26 0.75 -8.37 16.24
N SER A 27 0.58 -7.11 16.68
CA SER A 27 0.54 -6.74 18.10
C SER A 27 -0.55 -7.49 18.84
N THR A 28 -1.75 -7.56 18.25
CA THR A 28 -2.88 -8.28 18.83
C THR A 28 -2.59 -9.78 19.00
N ALA A 29 -1.95 -10.40 17.99
CA ALA A 29 -1.57 -11.80 18.05
C ALA A 29 -0.49 -12.06 19.12
N LEU A 30 0.52 -11.20 19.22
CA LEU A 30 1.61 -11.30 20.20
C LEU A 30 1.12 -11.02 21.63
N TYR A 31 0.30 -9.98 21.80
CA TYR A 31 -0.32 -9.67 23.11
C TYR A 31 -1.19 -10.83 23.61
N GLY A 32 -1.97 -11.47 22.74
CA GLY A 32 -2.75 -12.65 23.05
C GLY A 32 -1.93 -13.87 23.49
N LYS A 33 -0.61 -13.86 23.23
CA LYS A 33 0.37 -14.85 23.72
C LYS A 33 1.12 -14.41 24.98
N GLY A 34 0.73 -13.31 25.59
CA GLY A 34 1.29 -12.81 26.85
C GLY A 34 2.60 -12.00 26.69
N HIS A 35 2.88 -11.48 25.51
CA HIS A 35 4.01 -10.59 25.31
C HIS A 35 3.61 -9.13 25.62
N GLU A 36 4.56 -8.34 26.14
CA GLU A 36 4.43 -6.89 26.23
C GLU A 36 4.79 -6.28 24.88
N VAL A 37 3.86 -5.59 24.23
CA VAL A 37 4.01 -5.13 22.85
C VAL A 37 3.75 -3.63 22.76
N GLN A 38 4.60 -2.92 22.05
CA GLN A 38 4.38 -1.51 21.67
C GLN A 38 4.69 -1.32 20.19
N ILE A 39 4.06 -0.29 19.58
CA ILE A 39 4.32 0.11 18.21
C ILE A 39 4.96 1.50 18.22
N PHE A 40 6.04 1.66 17.46
CA PHE A 40 6.65 2.95 17.16
C PHE A 40 6.52 3.24 15.66
N ASP A 41 5.95 4.41 15.31
CA ASP A 41 5.88 4.88 13.93
C ASP A 41 6.73 6.15 13.76
N PRO A 42 7.91 6.05 13.13
CA PRO A 42 8.77 7.20 12.89
C PRO A 42 8.18 8.22 11.90
N ASN A 43 7.10 7.86 11.17
CA ASN A 43 6.50 8.74 10.17
C ASN A 43 5.60 9.83 10.77
N ILE A 44 5.29 9.74 12.07
CA ILE A 44 4.46 10.72 12.79
C ILE A 44 5.27 11.56 13.79
N THR A 45 6.56 11.28 13.95
CA THR A 45 7.43 12.01 14.89
C THR A 45 8.18 13.15 14.20
N THR A 46 8.71 14.06 15.00
CA THR A 46 9.46 15.23 14.47
C THR A 46 10.91 14.88 14.17
N ASN A 47 11.52 14.05 15.02
CA ASN A 47 12.92 13.63 14.91
C ASN A 47 12.99 12.09 14.85
N PRO A 48 12.60 11.46 13.72
CA PRO A 48 12.31 10.03 13.65
C PRO A 48 13.43 9.11 14.13
N TYR A 49 14.68 9.48 13.88
CA TYR A 49 15.84 8.68 14.29
C TYR A 49 16.23 8.86 15.75
N ASP A 50 16.14 10.08 16.27
CA ASP A 50 16.45 10.37 17.68
C ASP A 50 15.34 9.81 18.57
N ASP A 51 14.09 10.04 18.19
CA ASP A 51 12.91 9.52 18.89
C ASP A 51 12.93 7.97 18.90
N LEU A 52 13.35 7.31 17.79
CA LEU A 52 13.54 5.86 17.77
C LEU A 52 14.63 5.40 18.75
N ARG A 53 15.80 6.09 18.81
CA ARG A 53 16.88 5.75 19.74
C ARG A 53 16.43 5.86 21.20
N GLU A 54 15.71 6.92 21.53
CA GLU A 54 15.15 7.15 22.86
C GLU A 54 14.12 6.08 23.20
N TYR A 55 13.24 5.78 22.27
CA TYR A 55 12.19 4.77 22.45
C TYR A 55 12.76 3.36 22.68
N VAL A 56 13.73 2.94 21.87
CA VAL A 56 14.44 1.66 22.06
C VAL A 56 15.15 1.63 23.42
N SER A 57 15.71 2.75 23.86
CA SER A 57 16.41 2.84 25.17
C SER A 57 15.45 2.74 26.34
N SER A 58 14.31 3.44 26.29
CA SER A 58 13.35 3.50 27.40
C SER A 58 12.51 2.23 27.49
N PHE A 59 12.09 1.69 26.38
CA PHE A 59 11.30 0.46 26.36
C PHE A 59 12.15 -0.78 26.61
N ASN A 60 13.43 -0.78 26.20
CA ASN A 60 14.39 -1.87 26.34
C ASN A 60 13.85 -3.22 25.82
N PRO A 61 13.55 -3.33 24.51
CA PRO A 61 12.93 -4.51 23.92
C PRO A 61 13.89 -5.70 23.84
N ASP A 62 13.40 -6.91 24.06
CA ASP A 62 14.11 -8.17 23.75
C ASP A 62 14.20 -8.38 22.23
N ILE A 63 13.13 -7.97 21.52
CA ILE A 63 12.98 -8.14 20.07
C ILE A 63 12.42 -6.87 19.45
N VAL A 64 12.96 -6.51 18.28
CA VAL A 64 12.39 -5.47 17.42
C VAL A 64 11.87 -6.08 16.12
N GLY A 65 10.56 -5.94 15.87
CA GLY A 65 9.92 -6.29 14.60
C GLY A 65 9.80 -5.07 13.70
N ILE A 66 10.25 -5.13 12.44
CA ILE A 66 10.15 -4.01 11.50
C ILE A 66 9.25 -4.39 10.33
N SER A 67 8.24 -3.56 10.04
CA SER A 67 7.34 -3.74 8.90
C SER A 67 7.82 -2.93 7.70
N LEU A 68 8.47 -3.58 6.72
CA LEU A 68 8.79 -2.98 5.43
C LEU A 68 7.61 -3.21 4.46
N ARG A 69 6.68 -2.25 4.43
CA ARG A 69 5.47 -2.33 3.61
C ARG A 69 5.75 -2.09 2.13
N ASN A 70 6.49 -1.04 1.81
CA ASN A 70 6.83 -0.63 0.44
C ASN A 70 8.33 -0.43 0.31
N ILE A 71 8.87 -0.71 -0.87
CA ILE A 71 10.29 -0.47 -1.21
C ILE A 71 10.48 0.98 -1.71
N ASP A 72 9.48 1.49 -2.42
CA ASP A 72 9.49 2.82 -3.03
C ASP A 72 8.04 3.35 -3.16
N ASN A 73 7.90 4.58 -3.66
CA ASN A 73 6.60 5.23 -3.84
C ASN A 73 5.88 4.86 -5.15
N GLN A 74 6.43 3.98 -5.97
CA GLN A 74 5.89 3.54 -7.26
C GLN A 74 5.52 4.69 -8.23
N TYR A 75 6.15 5.87 -8.08
CA TYR A 75 5.82 7.04 -8.85
C TYR A 75 6.95 7.47 -9.78
N ARG A 76 6.79 7.23 -11.10
CA ARG A 76 7.83 7.44 -12.11
C ARG A 76 8.31 8.88 -12.24
N ILE A 77 7.41 9.86 -12.06
CA ILE A 77 7.73 11.28 -12.28
C ILE A 77 8.69 11.80 -11.20
N ALA A 78 8.42 11.41 -9.95
CA ALA A 78 9.22 11.74 -8.78
C ALA A 78 9.42 10.48 -7.93
N PRO A 79 10.28 9.55 -8.38
CA PRO A 79 10.53 8.32 -7.64
C PRO A 79 11.22 8.65 -6.32
N PHE A 80 10.84 7.91 -5.28
CA PHE A 80 11.40 8.03 -3.96
C PHE A 80 11.64 6.65 -3.38
N TYR A 81 12.84 6.40 -2.81
CA TYR A 81 13.29 5.07 -2.43
C TYR A 81 13.28 4.89 -0.92
N TYR A 82 12.28 4.22 -0.38
CA TYR A 82 12.11 4.00 1.08
C TYR A 82 13.12 3.03 1.68
N TYR A 83 13.64 2.11 0.88
CA TYR A 83 14.52 1.05 1.36
C TYR A 83 15.80 1.57 2.05
N THR A 84 16.35 2.68 1.59
CA THR A 84 17.51 3.33 2.22
C THR A 84 17.22 3.76 3.67
N TYR A 85 16.03 4.31 3.91
CA TYR A 85 15.61 4.74 5.25
C TYR A 85 15.32 3.56 6.18
N PHE A 86 14.79 2.46 5.63
CA PHE A 86 14.68 1.19 6.34
C PHE A 86 16.04 0.67 6.80
N GLN A 87 17.08 0.71 5.96
CA GLN A 87 18.43 0.31 6.33
C GLN A 87 18.98 1.17 7.47
N ARG A 88 18.69 2.47 7.46
CA ARG A 88 19.08 3.38 8.55
C ARG A 88 18.41 3.04 9.89
N VAL A 89 17.15 2.65 9.87
CA VAL A 89 16.43 2.16 11.06
C VAL A 89 17.11 0.90 11.63
N LEU A 90 17.49 -0.06 10.79
CA LEU A 90 18.25 -1.25 11.20
C LEU A 90 19.57 -0.89 11.88
N GLU A 91 20.33 0.02 11.29
CA GLU A 91 21.61 0.49 11.86
C GLU A 91 21.44 1.12 13.25
N ILE A 92 20.40 1.95 13.43
CA ILE A 92 20.12 2.62 14.69
C ILE A 92 19.84 1.60 15.79
N ILE A 93 18.99 0.60 15.51
CA ILE A 93 18.64 -0.44 16.47
C ILE A 93 19.88 -1.24 16.89
N LYS A 94 20.66 -1.72 15.92
CA LYS A 94 21.85 -2.54 16.19
C LYS A 94 23.02 -1.75 16.81
N LYS A 95 23.15 -0.46 16.51
CA LYS A 95 24.13 0.41 17.20
C LYS A 95 23.76 0.62 18.66
N LYS A 96 22.48 0.66 18.98
CA LYS A 96 22.01 0.83 20.36
C LYS A 96 22.29 -0.41 21.21
N ASP A 97 21.91 -1.57 20.70
CA ASP A 97 22.20 -2.86 21.31
C ASP A 97 22.34 -3.95 20.24
N PRO A 98 23.55 -4.46 19.98
CA PRO A 98 23.77 -5.56 19.04
C PRO A 98 23.05 -6.86 19.42
N GLY A 99 22.71 -7.04 20.71
CA GLY A 99 22.02 -8.23 21.23
C GLY A 99 20.53 -8.30 20.89
N ILE A 100 19.90 -7.16 20.60
CA ILE A 100 18.47 -7.12 20.20
C ILE A 100 18.26 -7.97 18.94
N LYS A 101 17.31 -8.92 19.02
CA LYS A 101 16.91 -9.70 17.84
C LYS A 101 16.01 -8.88 16.92
N VAL A 102 16.37 -8.83 15.64
CA VAL A 102 15.60 -8.08 14.62
C VAL A 102 14.85 -9.04 13.73
N VAL A 103 13.52 -8.85 13.67
CA VAL A 103 12.58 -9.58 12.82
C VAL A 103 12.01 -8.61 11.78
N VAL A 104 12.08 -8.94 10.50
CA VAL A 104 11.55 -8.07 9.42
C VAL A 104 10.43 -8.79 8.70
N GLY A 105 9.35 -8.07 8.39
CA GLY A 105 8.23 -8.57 7.61
C GLY A 105 7.59 -7.47 6.76
N GLY A 106 6.40 -7.78 6.24
CA GLY A 106 5.62 -6.87 5.40
C GLY A 106 5.73 -7.15 3.91
N ALA A 107 4.86 -6.53 3.11
CA ALA A 107 4.74 -6.82 1.68
C ALA A 107 6.02 -6.50 0.89
N GLY A 108 6.67 -5.35 1.18
CA GLY A 108 7.93 -4.97 0.56
C GLY A 108 9.09 -5.91 0.90
N PHE A 109 9.12 -6.40 2.14
CA PHE A 109 10.07 -7.45 2.54
C PHE A 109 9.79 -8.73 1.76
N SER A 110 8.55 -9.21 1.75
CA SER A 110 8.19 -10.49 1.13
C SER A 110 8.48 -10.54 -0.38
N MET A 111 8.37 -9.41 -1.07
CA MET A 111 8.75 -9.32 -2.51
C MET A 111 10.24 -9.58 -2.76
N PHE A 112 11.11 -9.28 -1.80
CA PHE A 112 12.56 -9.33 -1.95
C PHE A 112 13.24 -10.03 -0.75
N ALA A 113 12.54 -10.92 -0.07
CA ALA A 113 12.92 -11.43 1.24
C ALA A 113 14.35 -11.98 1.29
N GLU A 114 14.69 -12.91 0.42
CA GLU A 114 16.03 -13.50 0.35
C GLU A 114 17.12 -12.43 0.11
N LYS A 115 16.90 -11.54 -0.86
CA LYS A 115 17.83 -10.48 -1.21
C LYS A 115 18.00 -9.46 -0.08
N ILE A 116 16.91 -9.09 0.59
CA ILE A 116 16.96 -8.18 1.75
C ILE A 116 17.73 -8.83 2.90
N MET A 117 17.48 -10.11 3.16
CA MET A 117 18.24 -10.88 4.15
C MET A 117 19.73 -10.94 3.80
N GLN A 118 20.08 -11.23 2.54
CA GLN A 118 21.47 -11.28 2.09
C GLN A 118 22.20 -9.94 2.23
N ARG A 119 21.53 -8.83 1.89
CA ARG A 119 22.12 -7.48 1.94
C ARG A 119 22.24 -6.88 3.35
N ASN A 120 21.44 -7.38 4.31
CA ASN A 120 21.37 -6.79 5.65
C ASN A 120 21.68 -7.84 6.73
N LEU A 121 22.94 -7.94 7.12
CA LEU A 121 23.41 -8.89 8.14
C LEU A 121 22.79 -8.63 9.51
N SER A 122 22.27 -7.45 9.75
CA SER A 122 21.60 -7.04 10.99
C SER A 122 20.24 -7.68 11.20
N ILE A 123 19.65 -8.32 10.18
CA ILE A 123 18.36 -9.01 10.28
C ILE A 123 18.60 -10.43 10.74
N ASP A 124 18.04 -10.81 11.90
CA ASP A 124 18.12 -12.16 12.43
C ASP A 124 17.08 -13.08 11.76
N PHE A 125 15.82 -12.59 11.61
CA PHE A 125 14.71 -13.36 11.03
C PHE A 125 13.89 -12.52 10.06
N GLY A 126 13.32 -13.18 9.06
CA GLY A 126 12.39 -12.59 8.10
C GLY A 126 11.06 -13.34 8.10
N LEU A 127 9.93 -12.65 8.26
CA LEU A 127 8.60 -13.24 8.13
C LEU A 127 8.13 -13.10 6.70
N TYR A 128 7.92 -14.22 6.02
CA TYR A 128 7.46 -14.25 4.66
C TYR A 128 5.93 -14.26 4.61
N LEU A 129 5.34 -13.30 3.90
CA LEU A 129 3.91 -13.04 3.77
C LEU A 129 3.25 -12.58 5.09
N GLU A 130 2.16 -13.23 5.50
CA GLU A 130 1.37 -12.85 6.67
C GLU A 130 1.98 -13.40 7.96
N GLY A 131 2.26 -12.53 8.92
CA GLY A 131 3.04 -12.84 10.13
C GLY A 131 2.22 -13.13 11.38
N GLU A 132 0.89 -13.06 11.33
CA GLU A 132 0.04 -13.15 12.52
C GLU A 132 0.14 -14.50 13.25
N GLU A 133 0.48 -15.56 12.54
CA GLU A 133 0.72 -16.90 13.12
C GLU A 133 2.22 -17.21 13.23
N SER A 134 3.01 -16.87 12.18
CA SER A 134 4.42 -17.23 12.14
C SER A 134 5.28 -16.46 13.14
N PHE A 135 4.93 -15.20 13.48
CA PHE A 135 5.72 -14.44 14.45
C PHE A 135 5.56 -14.98 15.88
N PRO A 136 4.33 -15.21 16.43
CA PRO A 136 4.18 -15.85 17.72
C PRO A 136 4.87 -17.22 17.79
N GLU A 137 4.72 -18.05 16.75
CA GLU A 137 5.37 -19.37 16.68
C GLU A 137 6.90 -19.26 16.66
N LEU A 138 7.46 -18.29 15.94
CA LEU A 138 8.91 -18.01 15.96
C LEU A 138 9.40 -17.68 17.37
N LEU A 139 8.66 -16.86 18.13
CA LEU A 139 9.07 -16.49 19.49
C LEU A 139 9.09 -17.70 20.45
N GLU A 140 8.20 -18.66 20.26
CA GLU A 140 8.17 -19.91 21.00
C GLU A 140 9.33 -20.86 20.58
N ASN A 141 9.92 -20.65 19.39
CA ASN A 141 10.91 -21.55 18.78
C ASN A 141 12.22 -20.86 18.35
N LEU A 142 12.65 -19.80 19.02
CA LEU A 142 13.86 -19.03 18.65
C LEU A 142 15.14 -19.89 18.56
N ASN A 143 15.22 -20.97 19.35
CA ASN A 143 16.35 -21.89 19.34
C ASN A 143 16.24 -23.00 18.26
N LYS A 144 15.07 -23.13 17.62
CA LYS A 144 14.79 -24.12 16.57
C LYS A 144 13.98 -23.51 15.43
N PRO A 145 14.49 -22.44 14.78
CA PRO A 145 13.74 -21.72 13.76
C PRO A 145 13.33 -22.59 12.56
N ASP A 146 14.03 -23.68 12.29
CA ASP A 146 13.67 -24.63 11.23
C ASP A 146 12.28 -25.26 11.42
N SER A 147 11.78 -25.31 12.64
CA SER A 147 10.46 -25.87 12.93
C SER A 147 9.32 -24.92 12.57
N VAL A 148 9.61 -23.66 12.27
CA VAL A 148 8.62 -22.62 11.96
C VAL A 148 8.55 -22.41 10.46
N SER A 149 7.43 -22.71 9.82
CA SER A 149 7.23 -22.48 8.40
C SER A 149 7.01 -21.00 8.07
N GLY A 150 7.45 -20.57 6.89
CA GLY A 150 7.21 -19.22 6.38
C GLY A 150 8.19 -18.18 6.91
N ILE A 151 9.39 -18.58 7.31
CA ILE A 151 10.41 -17.66 7.77
C ILE A 151 11.74 -17.79 7.02
N TYR A 152 12.47 -16.70 6.97
CA TYR A 152 13.90 -16.65 6.65
C TYR A 152 14.70 -16.49 7.94
N PHE A 153 15.85 -17.18 8.03
CA PHE A 153 16.77 -17.02 9.15
C PHE A 153 18.21 -17.30 8.72
N ARG A 154 19.19 -17.02 9.62
CA ARG A 154 20.60 -17.26 9.34
C ARG A 154 21.12 -18.46 10.08
N ARG A 155 21.89 -19.31 9.39
CA ARG A 155 22.68 -20.38 10.00
C ARG A 155 24.06 -20.38 9.39
N LYS A 156 25.10 -20.22 10.22
CA LYS A 156 26.52 -20.19 9.78
C LYS A 156 26.80 -19.18 8.65
N GLY A 157 26.09 -18.03 8.66
CA GLY A 157 26.22 -16.97 7.66
C GLY A 157 25.31 -17.13 6.43
N GLU A 158 24.75 -18.31 6.18
CA GLU A 158 23.82 -18.56 5.06
C GLU A 158 22.39 -18.14 5.41
N VAL A 159 21.65 -17.64 4.44
CA VAL A 159 20.21 -17.34 4.54
C VAL A 159 19.44 -18.58 4.12
N LEU A 160 18.60 -19.06 5.03
CA LEU A 160 17.76 -20.24 4.82
C LEU A 160 16.28 -19.85 4.85
N PHE A 161 15.48 -20.48 3.99
CA PHE A 161 14.03 -20.36 3.98
C PHE A 161 13.38 -21.69 4.42
N THR A 162 12.46 -21.62 5.36
CA THR A 162 11.82 -22.81 5.94
C THR A 162 10.63 -23.35 5.13
N GLY A 163 10.41 -22.80 3.93
CA GLY A 163 9.29 -23.18 3.05
C GLY A 163 8.02 -22.35 3.28
N TYR A 164 7.07 -22.52 2.37
CA TYR A 164 5.82 -21.76 2.40
C TYR A 164 4.92 -22.20 3.55
N ARG A 165 4.31 -21.20 4.20
CA ARG A 165 3.23 -21.40 5.17
C ARG A 165 1.89 -21.11 4.49
N PRO A 166 0.83 -21.91 4.75
CA PRO A 166 -0.53 -21.55 4.36
C PRO A 166 -0.93 -20.19 4.95
N LEU A 167 -1.60 -19.36 4.16
CA LEU A 167 -2.09 -18.08 4.66
C LEU A 167 -3.17 -18.29 5.73
N PRO A 168 -3.18 -17.48 6.81
CA PRO A 168 -4.15 -17.61 7.91
C PRO A 168 -5.61 -17.55 7.44
N ASP A 169 -6.50 -18.27 8.11
CA ASP A 169 -7.94 -18.10 7.93
C ASP A 169 -8.36 -16.73 8.51
N PHE A 170 -8.66 -15.78 7.64
CA PHE A 170 -8.95 -14.40 8.03
C PHE A 170 -10.20 -14.26 8.93
N ARG A 171 -11.09 -15.27 8.95
CA ARG A 171 -12.24 -15.33 9.87
C ARG A 171 -11.83 -15.58 11.31
N LYS A 172 -10.67 -16.25 11.51
CA LYS A 172 -10.16 -16.64 12.84
C LYS A 172 -9.25 -15.58 13.45
N LEU A 173 -8.80 -14.59 12.66
CA LEU A 173 -8.00 -13.52 13.21
C LEU A 173 -8.83 -12.62 14.11
N SER A 174 -8.27 -12.28 15.26
CA SER A 174 -8.90 -11.32 16.18
C SER A 174 -9.03 -9.93 15.54
N ILE A 175 -10.01 -9.17 15.98
CA ILE A 175 -10.12 -7.74 15.65
C ILE A 175 -8.82 -7.07 16.12
N PRO A 176 -8.12 -6.32 15.23
CA PRO A 176 -6.85 -5.69 15.59
C PRO A 176 -7.10 -4.57 16.61
N GLN A 177 -6.50 -4.71 17.79
CA GLN A 177 -6.50 -3.67 18.80
C GLN A 177 -5.65 -2.48 18.34
N ARG A 178 -6.04 -1.26 18.70
CA ARG A 178 -5.42 -0.02 18.18
C ARG A 178 -4.64 0.76 19.24
N ASP A 179 -4.63 0.31 20.47
CA ASP A 179 -4.07 0.96 21.63
C ASP A 179 -2.57 0.69 21.89
N PHE A 180 -1.91 -0.04 20.97
CA PHE A 180 -0.46 -0.24 21.01
C PHE A 180 0.35 0.97 20.54
N ILE A 181 -0.31 2.00 20.00
CA ILE A 181 0.24 3.28 19.56
C ILE A 181 -0.83 4.37 19.73
N ASP A 182 -0.42 5.62 19.94
CA ASP A 182 -1.37 6.74 19.89
C ASP A 182 -2.00 6.83 18.49
N ILE A 183 -3.32 6.68 18.44
CA ILE A 183 -4.10 6.73 17.21
C ILE A 183 -4.42 8.16 16.73
N SER A 184 -4.30 9.15 17.61
CA SER A 184 -4.72 10.54 17.36
C SER A 184 -4.17 11.13 16.06
N PRO A 185 -2.89 10.92 15.67
CA PRO A 185 -2.35 11.47 14.43
C PRO A 185 -3.03 10.95 13.16
N TYR A 186 -3.79 9.84 13.25
CA TYR A 186 -4.40 9.16 12.10
C TYR A 186 -5.89 9.43 11.94
N LEU A 187 -6.50 10.25 12.80
CA LEU A 187 -7.95 10.45 12.82
C LEU A 187 -8.45 11.53 11.84
N ASP A 188 -7.58 12.46 11.46
CA ASP A 188 -7.98 13.66 10.71
C ASP A 188 -8.16 13.42 9.21
N HIS A 189 -7.61 12.33 8.65
CA HIS A 189 -7.68 12.07 7.22
C HIS A 189 -8.42 10.76 6.92
N LEU A 190 -9.29 10.80 5.90
CA LEU A 190 -10.15 9.67 5.49
C LEU A 190 -9.38 8.38 5.17
N GLU A 191 -8.17 8.50 4.63
CA GLU A 191 -7.37 7.37 4.17
C GLU A 191 -6.27 6.94 5.17
N SER A 192 -6.17 7.62 6.32
CA SER A 192 -5.16 7.31 7.33
C SER A 192 -5.47 6.03 8.10
N LEU A 193 -6.72 5.82 8.48
CA LEU A 193 -7.14 4.66 9.26
C LEU A 193 -7.75 3.58 8.37
N GLY A 194 -7.11 2.41 8.32
CA GLY A 194 -7.57 1.28 7.52
C GLY A 194 -8.42 0.28 8.30
N ILE A 195 -9.46 -0.25 7.64
CA ILE A 195 -10.21 -1.44 8.09
C ILE A 195 -10.21 -2.45 6.93
N GLN A 196 -9.86 -3.70 7.21
CA GLN A 196 -9.90 -4.77 6.21
C GLN A 196 -11.17 -5.61 6.37
N THR A 197 -11.86 -5.86 5.25
CA THR A 197 -13.00 -6.79 5.22
C THR A 197 -12.63 -8.14 4.62
N LYS A 198 -11.53 -8.18 3.88
CA LYS A 198 -11.02 -9.38 3.19
C LYS A 198 -9.54 -9.22 2.83
N ARG A 199 -8.91 -10.35 2.53
CA ARG A 199 -7.57 -10.44 1.93
C ARG A 199 -7.58 -11.34 0.71
N GLY A 200 -6.60 -11.17 -0.17
CA GLY A 200 -6.48 -11.89 -1.42
C GLY A 200 -7.27 -11.26 -2.57
N CYS A 201 -6.90 -11.62 -3.80
CA CYS A 201 -7.51 -11.08 -5.01
C CYS A 201 -7.47 -12.15 -6.13
N PRO A 202 -8.62 -12.52 -6.73
CA PRO A 202 -8.68 -13.53 -7.78
C PRO A 202 -8.36 -12.94 -9.18
N LEU A 203 -8.20 -11.62 -9.30
CA LEU A 203 -7.87 -10.96 -10.56
C LEU A 203 -6.44 -11.31 -11.00
N LYS A 204 -6.23 -11.36 -12.30
CA LYS A 204 -4.97 -11.80 -12.92
C LYS A 204 -4.22 -10.63 -13.59
N CYS A 205 -4.36 -9.42 -13.05
CA CYS A 205 -3.71 -8.23 -13.59
C CYS A 205 -2.20 -8.45 -13.77
N THR A 206 -1.70 -8.21 -14.98
CA THR A 206 -0.33 -8.61 -15.38
C THR A 206 0.80 -7.94 -14.59
N TYR A 207 0.53 -6.78 -14.02
CA TYR A 207 1.51 -5.97 -13.27
C TYR A 207 1.48 -6.19 -11.76
N CYS A 208 0.45 -6.89 -11.23
CA CYS A 208 0.14 -6.90 -9.80
C CYS A 208 0.63 -8.19 -9.15
N ASN A 209 1.44 -8.04 -8.09
CA ASN A 209 1.89 -9.16 -7.26
C ASN A 209 1.05 -9.36 -5.99
N TYR A 210 -0.05 -8.60 -5.81
CA TYR A 210 -0.92 -8.75 -4.65
C TYR A 210 -1.48 -10.20 -4.49
N PRO A 211 -1.84 -10.94 -5.57
CA PRO A 211 -2.24 -12.33 -5.43
C PRO A 211 -1.13 -13.26 -4.89
N GLN A 212 0.14 -12.97 -5.17
CA GLN A 212 1.27 -13.71 -4.60
C GLN A 212 1.46 -13.38 -3.12
N LEU A 213 1.29 -12.10 -2.75
CA LEU A 213 1.50 -11.61 -1.38
C LEU A 213 0.35 -11.92 -0.42
N SER A 214 -0.89 -11.91 -0.91
CA SER A 214 -2.10 -12.06 -0.08
C SER A 214 -3.02 -13.20 -0.50
N GLY A 215 -2.58 -14.01 -1.48
CA GLY A 215 -3.32 -15.14 -2.01
C GLY A 215 -4.23 -14.78 -3.19
N ASN A 216 -4.43 -15.77 -4.07
CA ASN A 216 -5.26 -15.67 -5.27
C ASN A 216 -6.74 -16.02 -5.03
N LYS A 217 -7.11 -16.36 -3.79
CA LYS A 217 -8.48 -16.58 -3.34
C LYS A 217 -8.86 -15.52 -2.31
N VAL A 218 -10.08 -15.03 -2.40
CA VAL A 218 -10.59 -14.06 -1.42
C VAL A 218 -10.90 -14.77 -0.11
N ARG A 219 -10.30 -14.31 0.98
CA ARG A 219 -10.53 -14.74 2.36
C ARG A 219 -11.29 -13.62 3.07
N ILE A 220 -12.60 -13.77 3.25
CA ILE A 220 -13.49 -12.77 3.86
C ILE A 220 -13.50 -12.86 5.37
N ARG A 221 -13.73 -11.73 6.04
CA ARG A 221 -14.17 -11.64 7.44
C ARG A 221 -15.69 -11.71 7.51
N GLU A 222 -16.20 -12.19 8.62
CA GLU A 222 -17.62 -12.11 8.88
C GLU A 222 -18.10 -10.65 8.95
N VAL A 223 -19.24 -10.36 8.32
CA VAL A 223 -19.82 -9.01 8.29
C VAL A 223 -20.00 -8.44 9.71
N LYS A 224 -20.45 -9.30 10.65
CA LYS A 224 -20.57 -8.94 12.05
C LYS A 224 -19.24 -8.46 12.64
N SER A 225 -18.14 -9.20 12.42
CA SER A 225 -16.81 -8.86 12.94
C SER A 225 -16.28 -7.54 12.36
N VAL A 226 -16.56 -7.24 11.08
CA VAL A 226 -16.18 -5.96 10.46
C VAL A 226 -16.91 -4.80 11.14
N CYS A 227 -18.22 -4.94 11.35
CA CYS A 227 -19.04 -3.91 11.98
C CYS A 227 -18.76 -3.77 13.49
N ASP A 228 -18.39 -4.87 14.16
CA ASP A 228 -17.94 -4.85 15.56
C ASP A 228 -16.62 -4.03 15.69
N GLU A 229 -15.68 -4.17 14.73
CA GLU A 229 -14.48 -3.33 14.69
C GLU A 229 -14.81 -1.84 14.49
N ILE A 230 -15.70 -1.52 13.53
CA ILE A 230 -16.13 -0.12 13.32
C ILE A 230 -16.76 0.45 14.61
N GLU A 231 -17.62 -0.31 15.25
CA GLU A 231 -18.29 0.10 16.50
C GLU A 231 -17.30 0.27 17.66
N TYR A 232 -16.34 -0.65 17.79
CA TYR A 232 -15.22 -0.54 18.74
C TYR A 232 -14.42 0.75 18.52
N LEU A 233 -14.04 1.04 17.28
CA LEU A 233 -13.27 2.24 16.93
C LEU A 233 -14.05 3.53 17.20
N ILE A 234 -15.36 3.54 16.94
CA ILE A 234 -16.25 4.68 17.29
C ILE A 234 -16.28 4.88 18.80
N LYS A 235 -16.54 3.82 19.57
CA LYS A 235 -16.71 3.91 21.03
C LYS A 235 -15.42 4.26 21.75
N GLN A 236 -14.31 3.63 21.34
CA GLN A 236 -13.02 3.76 22.02
C GLN A 236 -12.27 5.02 21.62
N PHE A 237 -12.30 5.40 20.34
CA PHE A 237 -11.45 6.46 19.79
C PHE A 237 -12.23 7.60 19.13
N GLY A 238 -13.57 7.51 19.08
CA GLY A 238 -14.40 8.56 18.51
C GLY A 238 -14.22 8.76 17.02
N ILE A 239 -13.82 7.71 16.28
CA ILE A 239 -13.57 7.84 14.83
C ILE A 239 -14.84 8.33 14.10
N LYS A 240 -14.61 9.15 13.09
CA LYS A 240 -15.69 9.64 12.20
C LYS A 240 -15.51 9.17 10.76
N GLN A 241 -14.31 8.72 10.43
CA GLN A 241 -13.96 8.35 9.07
C GLN A 241 -12.84 7.32 9.02
N PHE A 242 -12.82 6.52 7.93
CA PHE A 242 -11.80 5.50 7.68
C PHE A 242 -11.82 5.07 6.20
N MET A 243 -10.85 4.25 5.80
CA MET A 243 -10.79 3.60 4.49
C MET A 243 -10.97 2.09 4.63
N PHE A 244 -11.84 1.47 3.81
CA PHE A 244 -11.73 0.03 3.61
C PHE A 244 -10.48 -0.27 2.78
N SER A 245 -9.46 -0.82 3.44
CA SER A 245 -8.12 -1.04 2.86
C SER A 245 -7.98 -2.41 2.17
N ASP A 246 -9.07 -2.91 1.62
CA ASP A 246 -9.08 -4.10 0.78
C ASP A 246 -8.45 -3.80 -0.58
N GLY A 247 -7.90 -4.82 -1.26
CA GLY A 247 -7.47 -4.66 -2.64
C GLY A 247 -8.61 -4.24 -3.59
N VAL A 248 -9.84 -4.77 -3.35
CA VAL A 248 -11.09 -4.39 -4.02
C VAL A 248 -12.27 -4.62 -3.08
N PHE A 249 -12.93 -3.53 -2.64
CA PHE A 249 -14.00 -3.62 -1.63
C PHE A 249 -15.25 -4.34 -2.15
N ASN A 250 -15.74 -4.01 -3.36
CA ASN A 250 -16.98 -4.53 -3.92
C ASN A 250 -16.82 -5.88 -4.66
N MET A 251 -15.81 -6.65 -4.29
CA MET A 251 -15.61 -8.02 -4.80
C MET A 251 -15.21 -8.97 -3.67
N PRO A 252 -16.07 -9.94 -3.29
CA PRO A 252 -17.39 -10.26 -3.84
C PRO A 252 -18.47 -9.20 -3.53
N LEU A 253 -19.36 -8.93 -4.50
CA LEU A 253 -20.35 -7.87 -4.38
C LEU A 253 -21.35 -8.10 -3.23
N ASN A 254 -21.80 -9.34 -3.00
CA ASN A 254 -22.76 -9.64 -1.94
C ASN A 254 -22.19 -9.33 -0.56
N HIS A 255 -20.94 -9.69 -0.28
CA HIS A 255 -20.27 -9.38 0.98
C HIS A 255 -20.18 -7.86 1.21
N ALA A 256 -19.87 -7.08 0.17
CA ALA A 256 -19.84 -5.62 0.27
C ALA A 256 -21.23 -5.02 0.54
N LYS A 257 -22.30 -5.57 -0.08
CA LYS A 257 -23.68 -5.16 0.18
C LYS A 257 -24.09 -5.44 1.62
N GLU A 258 -23.82 -6.66 2.10
CA GLU A 258 -24.13 -7.07 3.49
C GLU A 258 -23.43 -6.17 4.52
N ILE A 259 -22.17 -5.77 4.28
CA ILE A 259 -21.47 -4.79 5.14
C ILE A 259 -22.19 -3.44 5.13
N CYS A 260 -22.55 -2.92 3.94
CA CYS A 260 -23.27 -1.66 3.83
C CYS A 260 -24.63 -1.72 4.56
N GLU A 261 -25.37 -2.81 4.39
CA GLU A 261 -26.67 -3.04 5.04
C GLU A 261 -26.53 -3.12 6.57
N GLU A 262 -25.50 -3.81 7.08
CA GLU A 262 -25.25 -3.93 8.52
C GLU A 262 -24.79 -2.60 9.13
N ILE A 263 -23.96 -1.79 8.44
CA ILE A 263 -23.61 -0.42 8.84
C ILE A 263 -24.89 0.43 8.99
N ILE A 264 -25.79 0.36 8.02
CA ILE A 264 -27.06 1.10 8.04
C ILE A 264 -27.94 0.61 9.18
N LYS A 265 -28.12 -0.71 9.33
CA LYS A 265 -28.93 -1.36 10.35
C LYS A 265 -28.49 -1.00 11.77
N ARG A 266 -27.16 -0.99 12.03
CA ARG A 266 -26.58 -0.55 13.31
C ARG A 266 -26.52 0.96 13.48
N ASN A 267 -26.91 1.72 12.45
CA ASN A 267 -26.87 3.19 12.46
C ASN A 267 -25.46 3.74 12.77
N LEU A 268 -24.41 3.10 12.29
CA LEU A 268 -23.03 3.55 12.50
C LEU A 268 -22.77 4.83 11.70
N LYS A 269 -22.50 5.94 12.42
CA LYS A 269 -22.33 7.27 11.81
C LYS A 269 -20.89 7.51 11.40
N VAL A 270 -20.48 6.92 10.29
CA VAL A 270 -19.12 7.01 9.77
C VAL A 270 -19.10 7.44 8.30
N LYS A 271 -18.00 8.05 7.89
CA LYS A 271 -17.65 8.29 6.48
C LYS A 271 -16.54 7.34 6.09
N TRP A 272 -16.58 6.82 4.87
CA TRP A 272 -15.55 5.92 4.41
C TRP A 272 -15.23 6.05 2.93
N SER A 273 -14.02 5.58 2.57
CA SER A 273 -13.56 5.42 1.20
C SER A 273 -13.19 3.97 0.91
N ALA A 274 -13.08 3.60 -0.37
CA ALA A 274 -12.62 2.29 -0.79
C ALA A 274 -12.13 2.27 -2.25
N TRP A 275 -11.27 1.27 -2.55
CA TRP A 275 -10.98 0.86 -3.93
C TRP A 275 -12.06 -0.11 -4.41
N MET A 276 -12.56 0.12 -5.63
CA MET A 276 -13.68 -0.66 -6.17
C MET A 276 -13.45 -1.11 -7.61
N GLU A 277 -14.05 -2.24 -7.97
CA GLU A 277 -14.12 -2.74 -9.34
C GLU A 277 -15.30 -2.10 -10.08
N ILE A 278 -15.04 -1.61 -11.30
CA ILE A 278 -16.03 -0.89 -12.14
C ILE A 278 -17.25 -1.76 -12.47
N LYS A 279 -17.05 -3.03 -12.81
CA LYS A 279 -18.16 -3.93 -13.19
C LYS A 279 -19.24 -4.04 -12.13
N HIS A 280 -18.82 -4.00 -10.86
CA HIS A 280 -19.70 -4.17 -9.71
C HIS A 280 -20.17 -2.84 -9.09
N ALA A 281 -19.67 -1.71 -9.58
CA ALA A 281 -20.04 -0.38 -9.12
C ALA A 281 -21.25 0.19 -9.90
N LYS A 282 -22.34 -0.56 -9.95
CA LYS A 282 -23.59 -0.10 -10.58
C LYS A 282 -24.32 0.88 -9.67
N LYS A 283 -25.22 1.68 -10.26
CA LYS A 283 -25.96 2.75 -9.55
C LYS A 283 -26.56 2.29 -8.23
N ASP A 284 -27.28 1.17 -8.22
CA ASP A 284 -27.95 0.68 -7.01
C ASP A 284 -26.98 0.38 -5.87
N PHE A 285 -25.82 -0.24 -6.20
CA PHE A 285 -24.78 -0.47 -5.20
C PHE A 285 -24.13 0.83 -4.72
N LEU A 286 -23.88 1.79 -5.61
CA LEU A 286 -23.33 3.10 -5.24
C LEU A 286 -24.26 3.86 -4.30
N LEU A 287 -25.58 3.83 -4.56
CA LEU A 287 -26.57 4.44 -3.68
C LEU A 287 -26.63 3.76 -2.30
N LEU A 288 -26.55 2.43 -2.25
CA LEU A 288 -26.45 1.67 -1.00
C LEU A 288 -25.18 2.05 -0.23
N ALA A 289 -24.02 2.08 -0.91
CA ALA A 289 -22.75 2.46 -0.32
C ALA A 289 -22.78 3.89 0.25
N MET A 290 -23.35 4.85 -0.50
CA MET A 290 -23.54 6.24 -0.01
C MET A 290 -24.42 6.29 1.22
N LYS A 291 -25.52 5.53 1.25
CA LYS A 291 -26.40 5.42 2.43
C LYS A 291 -25.66 4.85 3.64
N ALA A 292 -24.70 3.95 3.41
CA ALA A 292 -23.82 3.39 4.44
C ALA A 292 -22.62 4.30 4.81
N GLY A 293 -22.52 5.50 4.22
CA GLY A 293 -21.49 6.48 4.57
C GLY A 293 -20.30 6.57 3.58
N CYS A 294 -20.35 5.91 2.41
CA CYS A 294 -19.33 6.08 1.38
C CYS A 294 -19.33 7.51 0.85
N ILE A 295 -18.19 8.17 0.91
CA ILE A 295 -18.02 9.55 0.39
C ILE A 295 -16.97 9.66 -0.71
N SER A 296 -16.11 8.66 -0.84
CA SER A 296 -15.06 8.64 -1.85
C SER A 296 -14.75 7.22 -2.31
N LEU A 297 -14.49 7.04 -3.58
CA LEU A 297 -14.08 5.77 -4.13
C LEU A 297 -13.00 5.93 -5.21
N THR A 298 -12.18 4.89 -5.35
CA THR A 298 -11.14 4.84 -6.37
C THR A 298 -11.37 3.63 -7.27
N PHE A 299 -11.39 3.87 -8.57
CA PHE A 299 -11.35 2.84 -9.60
C PHE A 299 -9.95 2.73 -10.20
N SER A 300 -9.49 1.52 -10.42
CA SER A 300 -8.26 1.23 -11.17
C SER A 300 -8.58 0.41 -12.42
N PRO A 301 -9.17 1.01 -13.47
CA PRO A 301 -9.24 0.33 -14.76
C PRO A 301 -7.85 0.09 -15.35
N ASP A 302 -6.89 0.96 -15.03
CA ASP A 302 -5.48 0.93 -15.42
C ASP A 302 -5.24 1.00 -16.94
N GLY A 303 -6.30 0.76 -17.75
CA GLY A 303 -6.36 0.94 -19.18
C GLY A 303 -7.70 1.55 -19.61
N VAL A 304 -7.72 2.25 -20.75
CA VAL A 304 -8.93 2.85 -21.31
C VAL A 304 -9.28 2.21 -22.65
N SER A 305 -8.29 1.83 -23.45
CA SER A 305 -8.47 1.12 -24.71
C SER A 305 -8.61 -0.38 -24.48
N GLN A 306 -9.31 -1.10 -25.37
CA GLN A 306 -9.44 -2.55 -25.25
C GLN A 306 -8.08 -3.24 -25.30
N ASN A 307 -7.16 -2.81 -26.18
CA ASN A 307 -5.82 -3.38 -26.28
C ASN A 307 -5.02 -3.25 -24.97
N ALA A 308 -5.13 -2.10 -24.28
CA ALA A 308 -4.51 -1.90 -22.98
C ALA A 308 -5.16 -2.80 -21.90
N LEU A 309 -6.49 -2.89 -21.88
CA LEU A 309 -7.22 -3.75 -20.93
C LEU A 309 -6.86 -5.23 -21.13
N ASP A 310 -6.75 -5.69 -22.36
CA ASP A 310 -6.35 -7.05 -22.71
C ASP A 310 -4.89 -7.32 -22.33
N GLY A 311 -3.98 -6.39 -22.65
CA GLY A 311 -2.56 -6.47 -22.26
C GLY A 311 -2.34 -6.46 -20.76
N LEU A 312 -3.21 -5.80 -20.00
CA LEU A 312 -3.23 -5.80 -18.55
C LEU A 312 -3.96 -7.01 -17.95
N GLN A 313 -4.61 -7.83 -18.76
CA GLN A 313 -5.51 -8.90 -18.34
C GLN A 313 -6.60 -8.40 -17.37
N LYS A 314 -7.11 -7.19 -17.62
CA LYS A 314 -8.29 -6.68 -16.91
C LYS A 314 -9.54 -7.34 -17.45
N GLU A 315 -10.38 -7.84 -16.59
CA GLU A 315 -11.68 -8.40 -16.97
C GLU A 315 -12.72 -7.29 -17.26
N LEU A 316 -12.27 -6.22 -17.95
CA LEU A 316 -13.06 -5.04 -18.32
C LEU A 316 -13.13 -4.90 -19.84
N ARG A 317 -14.23 -4.31 -20.32
CA ARG A 317 -14.33 -3.81 -21.68
C ARG A 317 -14.14 -2.29 -21.70
N GLU A 318 -13.65 -1.76 -22.81
CA GLU A 318 -13.54 -0.30 -23.03
C GLU A 318 -14.87 0.42 -22.72
N LYS A 319 -16.00 -0.22 -23.05
CA LYS A 319 -17.35 0.29 -22.75
C LYS A 319 -17.58 0.42 -21.24
N ASP A 320 -17.15 -0.53 -20.42
CA ASP A 320 -17.37 -0.49 -18.97
C ASP A 320 -16.69 0.74 -18.35
N VAL A 321 -15.48 1.06 -18.82
CA VAL A 321 -14.72 2.24 -18.36
C VAL A 321 -15.42 3.53 -18.75
N LYS A 322 -15.89 3.62 -20.02
CA LYS A 322 -16.62 4.80 -20.51
C LYS A 322 -17.97 4.98 -19.82
N ASP A 323 -18.72 3.91 -19.65
CA ASP A 323 -20.04 3.94 -19.01
C ASP A 323 -19.92 4.32 -17.52
N SER A 324 -18.88 3.84 -16.83
CA SER A 324 -18.57 4.27 -15.47
C SER A 324 -18.39 5.78 -15.39
N LEU A 325 -17.53 6.38 -16.23
CA LEU A 325 -17.31 7.82 -16.22
C LEU A 325 -18.61 8.59 -16.56
N ASN A 326 -19.37 8.12 -17.58
CA ASN A 326 -20.63 8.75 -17.97
C ASN A 326 -21.67 8.72 -16.84
N LEU A 327 -21.74 7.62 -16.06
CA LEU A 327 -22.61 7.52 -14.87
C LEU A 327 -22.31 8.64 -13.87
N PHE A 328 -21.03 8.87 -13.54
CA PHE A 328 -20.64 9.94 -12.62
C PHE A 328 -20.85 11.35 -13.18
N ILE A 329 -20.84 11.51 -14.51
CA ILE A 329 -21.11 12.81 -15.15
C ILE A 329 -22.61 13.12 -15.14
N SER A 330 -23.46 12.14 -15.46
CA SER A 330 -24.88 12.36 -15.76
C SER A 330 -25.83 12.17 -14.57
N ASP A 331 -25.51 11.27 -13.64
CA ASP A 331 -26.45 10.94 -12.56
C ASP A 331 -26.33 11.89 -11.37
N LYS A 332 -27.40 12.65 -11.12
CA LYS A 332 -27.47 13.63 -10.04
C LYS A 332 -27.47 12.98 -8.64
N ASN A 333 -27.94 11.72 -8.52
CA ASN A 333 -28.08 11.06 -7.21
C ASN A 333 -26.73 10.67 -6.59
N ILE A 334 -25.69 10.51 -7.42
CA ILE A 334 -24.32 10.17 -6.95
C ILE A 334 -23.35 11.35 -7.01
N ARG A 335 -23.85 12.58 -7.19
CA ARG A 335 -23.01 13.80 -7.30
C ARG A 335 -22.14 14.07 -6.06
N ASN A 336 -22.60 13.66 -4.90
CA ASN A 336 -21.90 13.88 -3.63
C ASN A 336 -20.81 12.83 -3.39
N LEU A 337 -20.66 11.85 -4.27
CA LEU A 337 -19.63 10.81 -4.19
C LEU A 337 -18.38 11.28 -4.95
N ASN A 338 -17.27 11.39 -4.26
CA ASN A 338 -15.98 11.67 -4.90
C ASN A 338 -15.50 10.41 -5.64
N VAL A 339 -14.99 10.59 -6.84
CA VAL A 339 -14.46 9.47 -7.62
C VAL A 339 -13.08 9.76 -8.17
N THR A 340 -12.19 8.81 -7.99
CA THR A 340 -10.83 8.84 -8.55
C THR A 340 -10.65 7.69 -9.54
N TYR A 341 -9.99 7.97 -10.66
CA TYR A 341 -9.55 6.95 -11.61
C TYR A 341 -8.03 6.87 -11.63
N SER A 342 -7.49 5.66 -11.53
CA SER A 342 -6.07 5.38 -11.76
C SER A 342 -5.92 4.70 -13.12
N VAL A 343 -5.04 5.24 -13.98
CA VAL A 343 -4.82 4.76 -15.35
C VAL A 343 -3.32 4.75 -15.64
N PHE A 344 -2.82 3.69 -16.26
CA PHE A 344 -1.46 3.66 -16.79
C PHE A 344 -1.38 4.35 -18.14
N VAL A 345 -0.32 5.09 -18.32
CA VAL A 345 -0.07 5.86 -19.55
C VAL A 345 0.27 4.95 -20.72
N ASN A 346 1.11 3.95 -20.48
CA ASN A 346 1.69 3.13 -21.52
C ASN A 346 1.82 1.66 -21.05
N PRO A 347 0.68 0.98 -20.78
CA PRO A 347 0.68 -0.41 -20.32
C PRO A 347 1.00 -1.39 -21.47
N PRO A 348 1.22 -2.69 -21.15
CA PRO A 348 1.28 -3.73 -22.15
C PRO A 348 0.07 -3.70 -23.10
N GLY A 349 0.32 -3.89 -24.38
CA GLY A 349 -0.73 -3.89 -25.42
C GLY A 349 -1.19 -2.52 -25.87
N GLU A 350 -0.77 -1.42 -25.24
CA GLU A 350 -1.19 -0.08 -25.66
C GLU A 350 -0.76 0.24 -27.10
N THR A 351 -1.62 0.93 -27.82
CA THR A 351 -1.42 1.39 -29.19
C THR A 351 -1.47 2.92 -29.23
N PHE A 352 -1.02 3.52 -30.34
CA PHE A 352 -1.11 4.97 -30.50
C PHE A 352 -2.56 5.47 -30.43
N LEU A 353 -3.51 4.78 -31.06
CA LEU A 353 -4.94 5.14 -30.98
C LEU A 353 -5.51 4.92 -29.57
N GLY A 354 -5.07 3.85 -28.89
CA GLY A 354 -5.46 3.59 -27.51
C GLY A 354 -4.92 4.65 -26.55
N PHE A 355 -3.69 5.06 -26.76
CA PHE A 355 -3.09 6.17 -26.01
C PHE A 355 -3.88 7.47 -26.18
N LEU A 356 -4.31 7.81 -27.41
CA LEU A 356 -5.17 8.98 -27.64
C LEU A 356 -6.50 8.86 -26.88
N LYS A 357 -7.12 7.68 -26.84
CA LYS A 357 -8.33 7.43 -26.03
C LYS A 357 -8.08 7.68 -24.55
N THR A 358 -6.91 7.27 -24.03
CA THR A 358 -6.50 7.50 -22.64
C THR A 358 -6.37 9.00 -22.33
N ILE A 359 -5.77 9.78 -23.25
CA ILE A 359 -5.67 11.23 -23.10
C ILE A 359 -7.06 11.92 -23.15
N ILE A 360 -7.93 11.51 -24.09
CA ILE A 360 -9.30 12.03 -24.17
C ILE A 360 -10.07 11.71 -22.88
N PHE A 361 -9.97 10.48 -22.38
CA PHE A 361 -10.59 10.08 -21.12
C PHE A 361 -10.08 10.95 -19.95
N PHE A 362 -8.77 11.15 -19.86
CA PHE A 362 -8.15 11.99 -18.83
C PHE A 362 -8.69 13.44 -18.88
N ILE A 363 -8.71 14.06 -20.06
CA ILE A 363 -9.21 15.43 -20.23
C ILE A 363 -10.68 15.48 -19.84
N LYS A 364 -11.50 14.58 -20.37
CA LYS A 364 -12.94 14.51 -20.07
C LYS A 364 -13.18 14.36 -18.57
N ALA A 365 -12.50 13.43 -17.92
CA ALA A 365 -12.66 13.22 -16.48
C ALA A 365 -12.20 14.45 -15.67
N LYS A 366 -11.08 15.08 -16.03
CA LYS A 366 -10.61 16.32 -15.37
C LYS A 366 -11.61 17.47 -15.48
N LEU A 367 -12.25 17.63 -16.63
CA LEU A 367 -13.25 18.69 -16.86
C LEU A 367 -14.55 18.42 -16.09
N TYR A 368 -15.09 17.22 -16.21
CA TYR A 368 -16.42 16.92 -15.68
C TYR A 368 -16.43 16.51 -14.19
N LEU A 369 -15.30 16.00 -13.67
CA LEU A 369 -15.15 15.67 -12.25
C LEU A 369 -14.44 16.76 -11.44
N TYR A 370 -14.28 17.95 -12.01
CA TYR A 370 -13.64 19.07 -11.30
C TYR A 370 -14.32 19.32 -9.94
N GLY A 371 -13.50 19.42 -8.89
CA GLY A 371 -13.97 19.64 -7.50
C GLY A 371 -14.54 18.40 -6.79
N ARG A 372 -14.83 17.28 -7.49
CA ARG A 372 -15.40 16.05 -6.91
C ARG A 372 -14.73 14.77 -7.36
N GLY A 373 -13.59 14.85 -7.99
CA GLY A 373 -12.88 13.68 -8.44
C GLY A 373 -11.52 13.99 -9.03
N ASN A 374 -10.80 12.93 -9.35
CA ASN A 374 -9.47 13.04 -9.92
C ASN A 374 -9.18 11.91 -10.91
N VAL A 375 -8.16 12.11 -11.74
CA VAL A 375 -7.56 11.05 -12.55
C VAL A 375 -6.07 11.10 -12.36
N PHE A 376 -5.49 9.98 -11.97
CA PHE A 376 -4.05 9.80 -11.89
C PHE A 376 -3.55 9.05 -13.11
N LEU A 377 -2.50 9.59 -13.73
CA LEU A 377 -1.73 8.91 -14.77
C LEU A 377 -0.44 8.40 -14.14
N ASN A 378 -0.27 7.09 -14.21
CA ASN A 378 0.87 6.40 -13.66
C ASN A 378 1.56 5.50 -14.69
N TRP A 379 2.68 4.90 -14.33
CA TRP A 379 3.37 3.84 -15.07
C TRP A 379 3.49 2.61 -14.19
N ILE A 380 3.53 1.45 -14.82
CA ILE A 380 3.73 0.19 -14.11
C ILE A 380 5.16 0.15 -13.56
N ARG A 381 5.29 0.04 -12.24
CA ARG A 381 6.55 -0.33 -11.57
C ARG A 381 6.80 -1.81 -11.83
N LEU A 382 7.97 -2.16 -12.35
CA LEU A 382 8.37 -3.54 -12.56
C LEU A 382 8.66 -4.22 -11.22
N GLU A 383 7.91 -5.26 -10.93
CA GLU A 383 8.03 -6.03 -9.70
C GLU A 383 8.36 -7.50 -10.00
N PRO A 384 9.02 -8.23 -9.08
CA PRO A 384 9.34 -9.62 -9.29
C PRO A 384 8.08 -10.46 -9.55
N GLU A 385 8.25 -11.55 -10.31
CA GLU A 385 7.20 -12.55 -10.59
C GLU A 385 5.95 -12.03 -11.30
N THR A 386 5.98 -10.78 -11.81
CA THR A 386 4.84 -10.22 -12.57
C THR A 386 4.93 -10.58 -14.06
N LYS A 387 3.76 -10.83 -14.68
CA LYS A 387 3.68 -11.07 -16.13
C LYS A 387 4.13 -9.86 -16.94
N ALA A 388 3.94 -8.64 -16.44
CA ALA A 388 4.41 -7.42 -17.11
C ALA A 388 5.94 -7.39 -17.25
N LEU A 389 6.67 -7.86 -16.22
CA LEU A 389 8.11 -8.02 -16.27
C LEU A 389 8.51 -9.07 -17.33
N GLN A 390 7.88 -10.25 -17.29
CA GLN A 390 8.15 -11.35 -18.24
C GLN A 390 7.89 -10.90 -19.68
N TYR A 391 6.74 -10.28 -19.92
CA TYR A 391 6.38 -9.76 -21.23
C TYR A 391 7.35 -8.70 -21.76
N GLY A 392 7.82 -7.79 -20.90
CA GLY A 392 8.83 -6.79 -21.27
C GLY A 392 10.18 -7.40 -21.61
N ILE A 393 10.59 -8.47 -20.91
CA ILE A 393 11.81 -9.23 -21.21
C ILE A 393 11.69 -9.97 -22.55
N GLU A 394 10.58 -10.67 -22.77
CA GLU A 394 10.32 -11.43 -24.01
C GLU A 394 10.31 -10.53 -25.26
N LYS A 395 9.78 -9.31 -25.13
CA LYS A 395 9.78 -8.31 -26.19
C LYS A 395 11.12 -7.59 -26.39
N GLY A 396 12.08 -7.78 -25.50
CA GLY A 396 13.35 -7.05 -25.50
C GLY A 396 13.23 -5.59 -25.05
N ASP A 397 12.11 -5.18 -24.49
CA ASP A 397 11.92 -3.83 -23.91
C ASP A 397 12.61 -3.69 -22.55
N ILE A 398 12.85 -4.80 -21.86
CA ILE A 398 13.48 -4.87 -20.54
C ILE A 398 14.65 -5.87 -20.57
N ASN A 399 15.78 -5.46 -20.01
CA ASN A 399 16.92 -6.37 -19.85
C ASN A 399 16.56 -7.48 -18.85
N LYS A 400 16.81 -8.75 -19.21
CA LYS A 400 16.58 -9.92 -18.34
C LYS A 400 17.34 -9.86 -17.02
N ASP A 401 18.50 -9.19 -16.99
CA ASP A 401 19.37 -9.06 -15.81
C ASP A 401 19.06 -7.79 -15.00
N ILE A 402 17.88 -7.19 -15.20
CA ILE A 402 17.48 -5.97 -14.49
C ILE A 402 17.40 -6.19 -12.96
N GLU A 403 18.11 -5.36 -12.20
CA GLU A 403 18.06 -5.39 -10.73
C GLU A 403 16.79 -4.68 -10.24
N LEU A 404 15.82 -5.48 -9.73
CA LEU A 404 14.51 -4.99 -9.28
C LEU A 404 14.53 -4.36 -7.88
N LEU A 405 15.55 -4.69 -7.06
CA LEU A 405 15.85 -4.02 -5.79
C LEU A 405 17.18 -3.25 -5.97
N PRO A 406 17.14 -2.03 -6.54
CA PRO A 406 18.37 -1.30 -6.85
C PRO A 406 19.09 -0.81 -5.58
N ASP A 407 20.36 -0.43 -5.71
CA ASP A 407 21.13 0.08 -4.58
C ASP A 407 20.82 1.55 -4.26
N ASN A 408 20.19 2.27 -5.21
CA ASN A 408 19.89 3.69 -5.06
C ASN A 408 18.70 4.13 -5.95
N GLU A 409 18.26 5.37 -5.74
CA GLU A 409 17.16 5.98 -6.48
C GLU A 409 17.39 6.09 -8.01
N LYS A 410 18.66 6.21 -8.47
CA LYS A 410 18.95 6.25 -9.93
C LYS A 410 18.55 4.93 -10.60
N GLY A 411 18.80 3.80 -9.93
CA GLY A 411 18.35 2.48 -10.38
C GLY A 411 16.83 2.38 -10.46
N LEU A 412 16.13 2.93 -9.47
CA LEU A 412 14.66 2.93 -9.40
C LEU A 412 14.02 3.56 -10.65
N ARG A 413 14.59 4.63 -11.20
CA ARG A 413 14.06 5.31 -12.39
C ARG A 413 13.97 4.43 -13.64
N LYS A 414 14.76 3.34 -13.69
CA LYS A 414 14.78 2.38 -14.81
C LYS A 414 13.72 1.28 -14.67
N LEU A 415 13.05 1.20 -13.52
CA LEU A 415 12.15 0.11 -13.16
C LEU A 415 10.67 0.39 -13.49
N PHE A 416 10.42 1.14 -14.56
CA PHE A 416 9.07 1.41 -15.01
C PHE A 416 8.86 0.90 -16.43
N TYR A 417 7.81 0.10 -16.61
CA TYR A 417 7.42 -0.44 -17.89
C TYR A 417 7.07 0.68 -18.88
N SER A 418 7.46 0.50 -20.12
CA SER A 418 7.11 1.40 -21.21
C SER A 418 7.03 0.60 -22.51
N ASN A 419 5.84 0.51 -23.09
CA ASN A 419 5.59 -0.27 -24.29
C ASN A 419 6.17 0.42 -25.52
N SER A 420 6.88 -0.33 -26.36
CA SER A 420 7.63 0.19 -27.52
C SER A 420 6.89 1.13 -28.46
N PRO A 421 5.64 0.87 -28.88
CA PRO A 421 4.97 1.74 -29.86
C PRO A 421 4.77 3.19 -29.43
N VAL A 422 4.67 3.44 -28.12
CA VAL A 422 4.37 4.79 -27.59
C VAL A 422 5.39 5.29 -26.57
N LYS A 423 6.50 4.59 -26.38
CA LYS A 423 7.51 4.95 -25.37
C LYS A 423 8.12 6.35 -25.56
N TYR A 424 8.20 6.85 -26.78
CA TYR A 424 8.69 8.21 -27.05
C TYR A 424 7.74 9.29 -26.56
N LEU A 425 6.44 8.99 -26.51
CA LEU A 425 5.42 9.91 -25.96
C LEU A 425 5.51 9.99 -24.44
N ASP A 426 5.98 8.93 -23.77
CA ASP A 426 6.25 8.96 -22.34
C ASP A 426 7.18 10.10 -21.95
N PHE A 427 8.23 10.33 -22.74
CA PHE A 427 9.20 11.39 -22.48
C PHE A 427 8.50 12.76 -22.48
N LEU A 428 7.65 13.03 -23.44
CA LEU A 428 6.91 14.29 -23.53
C LEU A 428 5.95 14.47 -22.35
N ILE A 429 5.24 13.41 -21.96
CA ILE A 429 4.33 13.45 -20.81
C ILE A 429 5.13 13.68 -19.52
N ILE A 430 6.19 12.93 -19.29
CA ILE A 430 7.03 13.08 -18.10
C ILE A 430 7.63 14.47 -18.03
N ALA A 431 8.16 14.99 -19.15
CA ALA A 431 8.72 16.35 -19.23
C ALA A 431 7.64 17.41 -18.89
N THR A 432 6.44 17.26 -19.45
CA THR A 432 5.30 18.16 -19.16
C THR A 432 4.91 18.13 -17.69
N PHE A 433 4.75 16.95 -17.09
CA PHE A 433 4.42 16.85 -15.67
C PHE A 433 5.51 17.40 -14.76
N ARG A 434 6.79 17.15 -15.07
CA ARG A 434 7.93 17.72 -14.31
C ARG A 434 7.96 19.25 -14.42
N PHE A 435 7.72 19.77 -15.61
CA PHE A 435 7.62 21.21 -15.81
C PHE A 435 6.48 21.82 -14.99
N LEU A 436 5.28 21.22 -15.02
CA LEU A 436 4.14 21.67 -14.23
C LEU A 436 4.41 21.57 -12.72
N LEU A 437 5.10 20.54 -12.27
CA LEU A 437 5.51 20.38 -10.88
C LEU A 437 6.50 21.47 -10.48
N LEU A 438 7.52 21.74 -11.30
CA LEU A 438 8.49 22.81 -11.08
C LEU A 438 7.80 24.17 -11.03
N LEU A 439 6.91 24.44 -11.97
CA LEU A 439 6.11 25.68 -11.99
C LEU A 439 5.28 25.83 -10.71
N LYS A 440 4.66 24.74 -10.25
CA LYS A 440 3.91 24.74 -8.97
C LYS A 440 4.82 25.08 -7.78
N ILE A 441 6.02 24.51 -7.70
CA ILE A 441 7.00 24.80 -6.65
C ILE A 441 7.41 26.27 -6.70
N ILE A 442 7.71 26.80 -7.89
CA ILE A 442 8.04 28.21 -8.09
C ILE A 442 6.90 29.13 -7.62
N LEU A 443 5.65 28.84 -8.01
CA LEU A 443 4.48 29.62 -7.59
C LEU A 443 4.26 29.61 -6.08
N ILE A 444 4.56 28.49 -5.43
CA ILE A 444 4.53 28.37 -3.96
C ILE A 444 5.63 29.24 -3.34
N LYS A 445 6.88 29.15 -3.82
CA LYS A 445 8.02 29.95 -3.33
C LYS A 445 7.79 31.46 -3.52
N LEU A 446 7.06 31.85 -4.56
CA LEU A 446 6.67 33.25 -4.82
C LEU A 446 5.43 33.72 -4.02
N GLY A 447 4.84 32.86 -3.19
CA GLY A 447 3.63 33.21 -2.43
C GLY A 447 2.36 33.30 -3.27
N LEU A 448 2.42 33.03 -4.58
CA LEU A 448 1.30 33.10 -5.52
C LEU A 448 0.35 31.91 -5.45
N LYS A 449 0.72 30.86 -4.74
CA LYS A 449 -0.10 29.68 -4.49
C LYS A 449 0.15 29.17 -3.08
N ARG A 450 -0.91 28.94 -2.30
CA ARG A 450 -0.74 28.30 -0.99
C ARG A 450 -0.32 26.84 -1.19
N PRO A 451 0.65 26.31 -0.45
CA PRO A 451 0.93 24.90 -0.46
C PRO A 451 -0.33 24.17 0.01
N LYS A 452 -0.89 23.28 -0.79
CA LYS A 452 -1.64 22.15 -0.26
C LYS A 452 -0.56 21.30 0.38
N ILE A 453 -0.56 21.25 1.70
CA ILE A 453 0.41 20.66 2.60
C ILE A 453 1.14 19.46 1.97
N ILE A 454 2.31 19.73 1.39
CA ILE A 454 3.40 18.78 1.17
C ILE A 454 4.60 19.56 1.72
N ASP A 455 4.77 19.53 3.04
CA ASP A 455 5.99 19.96 3.66
C ASP A 455 7.08 18.95 3.28
N VAL A 456 7.82 19.29 2.24
CA VAL A 456 9.14 18.73 2.03
C VAL A 456 10.07 19.56 2.91
N ASP A 457 10.42 19.02 4.06
CA ASP A 457 11.43 19.62 4.91
C ASP A 457 12.79 19.54 4.19
N GLU A 458 13.18 20.64 3.52
CA GLU A 458 14.52 20.82 2.91
C GLU A 458 15.66 20.84 3.97
N LYS A 459 15.34 20.68 5.25
CA LYS A 459 16.33 20.75 6.34
C LYS A 459 17.04 19.41 6.64
N GLU A 460 16.52 18.28 6.21
CA GLU A 460 17.13 16.98 6.53
C GLU A 460 18.18 16.49 5.51
N ASP A 461 18.37 17.17 4.38
CA ASP A 461 19.44 16.83 3.42
C ASP A 461 20.87 17.14 3.91
N LYS A 462 21.01 17.74 5.10
CA LYS A 462 22.32 18.02 5.72
C LYS A 462 22.96 16.82 6.42
N TYR A 463 22.23 15.75 6.69
CA TYR A 463 22.73 14.57 7.42
C TYR A 463 22.96 13.33 6.55
N GLY A 464 22.83 13.46 5.24
CA GLY A 464 23.03 12.37 4.28
C GLY A 464 24.38 12.37 3.57
N ARG A 465 25.35 13.17 4.02
CA ARG A 465 26.69 13.25 3.42
C ARG A 465 27.80 13.22 4.47
N ASP A 466 27.83 12.17 5.29
CA ASP A 466 29.05 11.77 6.00
C ASP A 466 29.09 10.24 6.13
#